data_ea2d8facc6e218f5ab1a30f140cc2d75
#
_entry.id   ea2d8facc6e218f5ab1a30f140cc2d75
#
_cell.length_a   1.000
_cell.length_b   1.000
_cell.length_c   1.000
_cell.angle_alpha   90.00
_cell.angle_beta   90.00
_cell.angle_gamma   90.00
#
_symmetry.space_group_name_H-M   'P 1'
#
loop_
_entity.id
_entity.type
_entity.pdbx_description
1 polymer ?
#
loop_
_entity_poly.entity_id
_entity_poly.type
_entity_poly.pdbx_seq_one_letter_code
_entity_poly.pdbx_strand_id
1 'polypeptide(L)'
;LLEPLAIAKVLQKIIEDEKPDLIILGKQAIDGDNNQTGQMLAALLDYPQATNASEVLLQEASVKVTREIDGGLQTLELTTPAIITTDLRLNEPRYASLPNIMKAKKKELNVVSAVDMGVDVSSRTELLSVELPPSREAGIMVETVDELVDKLKNEAKVIQ
;
A
#
# COMPACT_ATOMS: atom_id res chain seq x y z
N LEU A 1 5.17 -12.89 -10.65
CA LEU A 1 4.88 -11.81 -9.67
C LEU A 1 3.67 -12.23 -8.84
N LEU A 2 3.73 -12.09 -7.50
CA LEU A 2 2.56 -12.37 -6.66
C LEU A 2 1.56 -11.21 -6.73
N GLU A 3 0.29 -11.54 -6.90
CA GLU A 3 -0.79 -10.54 -6.86
C GLU A 3 -1.12 -10.13 -5.41
N PRO A 4 -1.68 -8.94 -5.17
CA PRO A 4 -2.02 -8.46 -3.82
C PRO A 4 -2.89 -9.42 -3.01
N LEU A 5 -3.85 -10.10 -3.64
CA LEU A 5 -4.71 -11.07 -2.98
C LEU A 5 -3.93 -12.32 -2.55
N ALA A 6 -2.98 -12.80 -3.36
CA ALA A 6 -2.13 -13.92 -3.00
C ALA A 6 -1.25 -13.59 -1.78
N ILE A 7 -0.67 -12.38 -1.77
CA ILE A 7 0.11 -11.87 -0.63
C ILE A 7 -0.79 -11.76 0.62
N ALA A 8 -2.00 -11.22 0.49
CA ALA A 8 -2.93 -11.09 1.60
C ALA A 8 -3.31 -12.44 2.21
N LYS A 9 -3.53 -13.49 1.40
CA LYS A 9 -3.80 -14.85 1.88
C LYS A 9 -2.61 -15.46 2.64
N VAL A 10 -1.38 -15.25 2.16
CA VAL A 10 -0.17 -15.71 2.88
C VAL A 10 -0.05 -15.00 4.23
N LEU A 11 -0.23 -13.68 4.24
CA LEU A 11 -0.20 -12.90 5.49
C LEU A 11 -1.34 -13.28 6.44
N GLN A 12 -2.54 -13.55 5.94
CA GLN A 12 -3.65 -14.07 6.74
C GLN A 12 -3.23 -15.31 7.52
N LYS A 13 -2.60 -16.28 6.84
CA LYS A 13 -2.16 -17.54 7.48
C LYS A 13 -1.13 -17.30 8.59
N ILE A 14 -0.18 -16.39 8.37
CA ILE A 14 0.81 -16.00 9.40
C ILE A 14 0.11 -15.34 10.59
N ILE A 15 -0.84 -14.43 10.33
CA ILE A 15 -1.56 -13.70 11.39
C ILE A 15 -2.45 -14.63 12.22
N GLU A 16 -3.07 -15.65 11.61
CA GLU A 16 -3.85 -16.67 12.32
C GLU A 16 -2.99 -17.48 13.31
N ASP A 17 -1.72 -17.72 12.97
CA ASP A 17 -0.77 -18.44 13.81
C ASP A 17 -0.14 -17.55 14.89
N GLU A 18 0.31 -16.33 14.53
CA GLU A 18 1.02 -15.38 15.41
C GLU A 18 0.09 -14.54 16.31
N LYS A 19 -1.15 -14.31 15.88
CA LYS A 19 -2.21 -13.54 16.58
C LYS A 19 -1.77 -12.16 17.10
N PRO A 20 -1.19 -11.32 16.27
CA PRO A 20 -0.78 -9.99 16.68
C PRO A 20 -1.99 -9.07 16.92
N ASP A 21 -1.88 -8.15 17.90
CA ASP A 21 -2.92 -7.14 18.15
C ASP A 21 -2.91 -6.02 17.12
N LEU A 22 -1.76 -5.79 16.46
CA LEU A 22 -1.62 -4.74 15.47
C LEU A 22 -0.76 -5.19 14.30
N ILE A 23 -1.28 -5.01 13.08
CA ILE A 23 -0.61 -5.31 11.83
C ILE A 23 -0.34 -3.99 11.10
N ILE A 24 0.93 -3.71 10.84
CA ILE A 24 1.35 -2.49 10.14
C ILE A 24 2.02 -2.88 8.82
N LEU A 25 1.55 -2.31 7.72
CA LEU A 25 2.11 -2.50 6.38
C LEU A 25 2.41 -1.15 5.74
N GLY A 26 3.34 -1.12 4.80
CA GLY A 26 3.43 0.01 3.88
C GLY A 26 2.17 0.09 3.02
N LYS A 27 1.71 1.30 2.71
CA LYS A 27 0.48 1.47 1.91
C LYS A 27 0.58 0.84 0.52
N GLN A 28 1.78 0.79 -0.05
CA GLN A 28 1.97 0.53 -1.47
C GLN A 28 3.42 0.09 -1.74
N ALA A 29 3.59 -0.94 -2.56
CA ALA A 29 4.88 -1.37 -3.05
C ALA A 29 5.15 -0.70 -4.40
N ILE A 30 6.40 -0.27 -4.63
CA ILE A 30 6.78 0.49 -5.83
C ILE A 30 6.75 -0.36 -7.12
N ASP A 31 6.93 -1.67 -7.00
CA ASP A 31 6.93 -2.61 -8.11
C ASP A 31 5.52 -2.91 -8.65
N GLY A 32 4.58 -3.16 -7.77
CA GLY A 32 3.20 -3.48 -8.15
C GLY A 32 2.26 -2.28 -8.19
N ASP A 33 2.54 -1.26 -7.40
CA ASP A 33 1.79 0.01 -7.32
C ASP A 33 0.27 -0.10 -7.09
N ASN A 34 -0.18 -1.24 -6.51
CA ASN A 34 -1.60 -1.56 -6.43
C ASN A 34 -2.32 -0.91 -5.23
N ASN A 35 -1.64 -0.67 -4.11
CA ASN A 35 -2.24 -0.14 -2.87
C ASN A 35 -3.46 -0.95 -2.38
N GLN A 36 -3.40 -2.28 -2.40
CA GLN A 36 -4.54 -3.16 -2.15
C GLN A 36 -4.30 -4.23 -1.08
N THR A 37 -3.06 -4.62 -0.82
CA THR A 37 -2.74 -5.78 0.03
C THR A 37 -3.29 -5.63 1.45
N GLY A 38 -3.10 -4.48 2.11
CA GLY A 38 -3.58 -4.25 3.47
C GLY A 38 -5.11 -4.28 3.58
N GLN A 39 -5.80 -3.68 2.62
CA GLN A 39 -7.26 -3.66 2.57
C GLN A 39 -7.85 -5.06 2.34
N MET A 40 -7.25 -5.84 1.43
CA MET A 40 -7.65 -7.23 1.20
C MET A 40 -7.41 -8.10 2.43
N LEU A 41 -6.27 -7.90 3.11
CA LEU A 41 -5.94 -8.61 4.34
C LEU A 41 -6.95 -8.31 5.45
N ALA A 42 -7.33 -7.04 5.63
CA ALA A 42 -8.33 -6.62 6.59
C ALA A 42 -9.69 -7.28 6.32
N ALA A 43 -10.10 -7.33 5.06
CA ALA A 43 -11.34 -8.00 4.66
C ALA A 43 -11.29 -9.53 4.88
N LEU A 44 -10.16 -10.19 4.64
CA LEU A 44 -9.99 -11.63 4.87
C LEU A 44 -10.04 -12.00 6.35
N LEU A 45 -9.56 -11.14 7.23
CA LEU A 45 -9.52 -11.34 8.69
C LEU A 45 -10.75 -10.77 9.41
N ASP A 46 -11.59 -10.00 8.72
CA ASP A 46 -12.68 -9.22 9.33
C ASP A 46 -12.16 -8.26 10.43
N TYR A 47 -11.00 -7.66 10.21
CA TYR A 47 -10.37 -6.72 11.13
C TYR A 47 -10.63 -5.26 10.71
N PRO A 48 -10.82 -4.34 11.68
CA PRO A 48 -10.87 -2.91 11.40
C PRO A 48 -9.56 -2.44 10.77
N GLN A 49 -9.67 -1.44 9.89
CA GLN A 49 -8.52 -0.94 9.13
C GLN A 49 -8.48 0.58 9.07
N ALA A 50 -7.26 1.12 9.02
CA ALA A 50 -6.99 2.49 8.64
C ALA A 50 -5.86 2.53 7.61
N THR A 51 -6.10 3.19 6.48
CA THR A 51 -5.17 3.28 5.36
C THR A 51 -4.51 4.66 5.30
N ASN A 52 -3.29 4.72 4.73
CA ASN A 52 -2.54 5.97 4.52
C ASN A 52 -2.26 6.72 5.84
N ALA A 53 -1.94 5.98 6.91
CA ALA A 53 -1.69 6.56 8.22
C ALA A 53 -0.47 7.47 8.22
N SER A 54 -0.63 8.69 8.72
CA SER A 54 0.43 9.66 8.98
C SER A 54 0.74 9.83 10.47
N GLU A 55 -0.15 9.33 11.35
CA GLU A 55 0.07 9.31 12.79
C GLU A 55 -0.65 8.10 13.41
N VAL A 56 0.00 7.43 14.36
CA VAL A 56 -0.53 6.27 15.08
C VAL A 56 -0.27 6.43 16.57
N LEU A 57 -1.32 6.42 17.38
CA LEU A 57 -1.27 6.51 18.83
C LEU A 57 -1.89 5.26 19.45
N LEU A 58 -1.09 4.47 20.14
CA LEU A 58 -1.53 3.27 20.83
C LEU A 58 -2.24 3.62 22.14
N GLN A 59 -3.33 2.91 22.43
CA GLN A 59 -4.09 2.94 23.67
C GLN A 59 -4.21 1.51 24.21
N GLU A 60 -4.79 1.32 25.42
CA GLU A 60 -4.85 -0.02 26.05
C GLU A 60 -5.58 -1.08 25.19
N ALA A 61 -6.72 -0.74 24.60
CA ALA A 61 -7.57 -1.66 23.83
C ALA A 61 -7.95 -1.12 22.45
N SER A 62 -7.37 0.01 22.05
CA SER A 62 -7.65 0.66 20.76
C SER A 62 -6.40 1.32 20.20
N VAL A 63 -6.49 1.72 18.96
CA VAL A 63 -5.47 2.51 18.29
C VAL A 63 -6.13 3.70 17.59
N LYS A 64 -5.62 4.89 17.87
CA LYS A 64 -6.06 6.11 17.17
C LYS A 64 -5.12 6.38 16.00
N VAL A 65 -5.68 6.51 14.81
CA VAL A 65 -4.93 6.67 13.56
C VAL A 65 -5.39 7.92 12.84
N THR A 66 -4.46 8.84 12.61
CA THR A 66 -4.68 9.96 11.69
C THR A 66 -4.19 9.57 10.31
N ARG A 67 -5.06 9.71 9.33
CA ARG A 67 -4.83 9.31 7.94
C ARG A 67 -5.06 10.47 6.98
N GLU A 68 -4.43 10.42 5.83
CA GLU A 68 -4.66 11.37 4.76
C GLU A 68 -5.78 10.92 3.83
N ILE A 69 -6.68 11.84 3.54
CA ILE A 69 -7.77 11.70 2.58
C ILE A 69 -7.76 12.91 1.63
N ASP A 70 -8.49 12.85 0.53
CA ASP A 70 -8.52 13.94 -0.47
C ASP A 70 -8.95 15.29 0.11
N GLY A 71 -9.83 15.28 1.13
CA GLY A 71 -10.31 16.48 1.81
C GLY A 71 -9.42 16.97 2.96
N GLY A 72 -8.28 16.31 3.26
CA GLY A 72 -7.40 16.67 4.38
C GLY A 72 -7.05 15.51 5.29
N LEU A 73 -7.18 15.66 6.59
CA LEU A 73 -6.88 14.63 7.58
C LEU A 73 -8.16 14.09 8.22
N GLN A 74 -8.17 12.78 8.45
CA GLN A 74 -9.23 12.08 9.17
C GLN A 74 -8.61 11.27 10.31
N THR A 75 -9.14 11.39 11.52
CA THR A 75 -8.73 10.56 12.65
C THR A 75 -9.79 9.50 12.94
N LEU A 76 -9.36 8.24 12.98
CA LEU A 76 -10.15 7.06 13.29
C LEU A 76 -9.68 6.46 14.60
N GLU A 77 -10.58 5.87 15.36
CA GLU A 77 -10.28 5.01 16.51
C GLU A 77 -10.71 3.58 16.16
N LEU A 78 -9.76 2.66 16.19
CA LEU A 78 -9.95 1.26 15.85
C LEU A 78 -9.82 0.39 17.10
N THR A 79 -10.67 -0.59 17.27
CA THR A 79 -10.45 -1.67 18.24
C THR A 79 -9.37 -2.61 17.75
N THR A 80 -8.56 -3.16 18.63
CA THR A 80 -7.58 -4.21 18.29
C THR A 80 -8.23 -5.60 18.35
N PRO A 81 -7.81 -6.57 17.53
CA PRO A 81 -6.74 -6.46 16.53
C PRO A 81 -7.12 -5.58 15.34
N ALA A 82 -6.14 -4.85 14.76
CA ALA A 82 -6.38 -3.91 13.69
C ALA A 82 -5.28 -3.94 12.62
N ILE A 83 -5.60 -3.50 11.40
CA ILE A 83 -4.66 -3.36 10.29
C ILE A 83 -4.50 -1.89 9.92
N ILE A 84 -3.25 -1.46 9.81
CA ILE A 84 -2.89 -0.10 9.44
C ILE A 84 -1.96 -0.16 8.22
N THR A 85 -2.29 0.59 7.17
CA THR A 85 -1.33 0.86 6.12
C THR A 85 -0.75 2.27 6.27
N THR A 86 0.57 2.38 6.12
CA THR A 86 1.30 3.61 6.50
C THR A 86 1.74 4.40 5.29
N ASP A 87 1.66 5.71 5.41
CA ASP A 87 2.27 6.66 4.50
C ASP A 87 3.74 6.91 4.88
N LEU A 88 4.50 7.45 3.94
CA LEU A 88 5.92 7.79 4.15
C LEU A 88 6.17 8.82 5.27
N ARG A 89 5.16 9.58 5.65
CA ARG A 89 5.22 10.65 6.67
C ARG A 89 4.97 10.16 8.09
N LEU A 90 4.67 8.87 8.29
CA LEU A 90 4.40 8.32 9.62
C LEU A 90 5.57 8.55 10.58
N ASN A 91 6.78 8.21 10.15
CA ASN A 91 8.00 8.34 10.94
C ASN A 91 9.21 8.67 10.07
N GLU A 92 10.17 9.39 10.65
CA GLU A 92 11.51 9.48 10.09
C GLU A 92 12.29 8.18 10.44
N PRO A 93 12.88 7.48 9.43
CA PRO A 93 13.60 6.24 9.66
C PRO A 93 14.81 6.44 10.56
N ARG A 94 14.97 5.58 11.56
CA ARG A 94 16.13 5.58 12.45
C ARG A 94 17.34 4.90 11.79
N TYR A 95 18.54 5.43 12.01
CA TYR A 95 19.77 4.76 11.60
C TYR A 95 20.04 3.53 12.47
N ALA A 96 20.40 2.42 11.84
CA ALA A 96 20.80 1.21 12.55
C ALA A 96 22.25 1.38 13.07
N SER A 97 22.45 1.20 14.37
CA SER A 97 23.79 1.16 14.95
C SER A 97 24.52 -0.14 14.62
N LEU A 98 25.84 -0.12 14.55
CA LEU A 98 26.65 -1.32 14.27
C LEU A 98 26.32 -2.50 15.21
N PRO A 99 26.18 -2.32 16.53
CA PRO A 99 25.78 -3.40 17.44
C PRO A 99 24.41 -4.00 17.06
N ASN A 100 23.44 -3.20 16.63
CA ASN A 100 22.13 -3.67 16.24
C ASN A 100 22.16 -4.44 14.92
N ILE A 101 22.99 -4.02 13.96
CA ILE A 101 23.24 -4.76 12.71
C ILE A 101 23.83 -6.14 13.03
N MET A 102 24.81 -6.21 13.94
CA MET A 102 25.42 -7.48 14.34
C MET A 102 24.45 -8.40 15.09
N LYS A 103 23.56 -7.85 15.91
CA LYS A 103 22.49 -8.62 16.57
C LYS A 103 21.48 -9.15 15.55
N ALA A 104 21.08 -8.32 14.58
CA ALA A 104 20.14 -8.71 13.54
C ALA A 104 20.64 -9.91 12.72
N LYS A 105 21.93 -9.95 12.38
CA LYS A 105 22.56 -11.06 11.66
C LYS A 105 22.48 -12.41 12.38
N LYS A 106 22.27 -12.41 13.70
CA LYS A 106 22.18 -13.61 14.54
C LYS A 106 20.73 -14.02 14.83
N LYS A 107 19.75 -13.25 14.37
CA LYS A 107 18.33 -13.59 14.52
C LYS A 107 17.98 -14.79 13.64
N GLU A 108 17.15 -15.64 14.16
CA GLU A 108 16.58 -16.75 13.40
C GLU A 108 15.77 -16.22 12.19
N LEU A 109 15.93 -16.85 11.05
CA LEU A 109 15.19 -16.57 9.82
C LEU A 109 14.46 -17.84 9.39
N ASN A 110 13.15 -17.87 9.60
CA ASN A 110 12.30 -18.96 9.16
C ASN A 110 11.85 -18.73 7.71
N VAL A 111 12.15 -19.68 6.83
CA VAL A 111 11.74 -19.65 5.43
C VAL A 111 10.72 -20.75 5.20
N VAL A 112 9.49 -20.35 4.87
CA VAL A 112 8.36 -21.26 4.64
C VAL A 112 7.80 -21.01 3.26
N SER A 113 7.51 -22.06 2.49
CA SER A 113 6.87 -21.91 1.19
C SER A 113 5.35 -21.74 1.33
N ALA A 114 4.72 -21.02 0.39
CA ALA A 114 3.26 -20.89 0.37
C ALA A 114 2.55 -22.25 0.22
N VAL A 115 3.19 -23.22 -0.45
CA VAL A 115 2.67 -24.57 -0.60
C VAL A 115 2.63 -25.28 0.76
N ASP A 116 3.70 -25.17 1.56
CA ASP A 116 3.76 -25.77 2.90
C ASP A 116 2.76 -25.13 3.87
N MET A 117 2.40 -23.86 3.62
CA MET A 117 1.34 -23.16 4.35
C MET A 117 -0.08 -23.52 3.87
N GLY A 118 -0.21 -24.29 2.79
CA GLY A 118 -1.49 -24.65 2.18
C GLY A 118 -2.21 -23.47 1.51
N VAL A 119 -1.47 -22.45 1.08
CA VAL A 119 -2.03 -21.23 0.47
C VAL A 119 -1.93 -21.29 -1.04
N ASP A 120 -3.08 -21.14 -1.73
CA ASP A 120 -3.12 -20.94 -3.16
C ASP A 120 -2.70 -19.53 -3.55
N VAL A 121 -1.55 -19.41 -4.19
CA VAL A 121 -0.95 -18.16 -4.69
C VAL A 121 -0.97 -18.08 -6.22
N SER A 122 -1.77 -18.91 -6.89
CA SER A 122 -1.89 -18.89 -8.35
C SER A 122 -2.34 -17.51 -8.84
N SER A 123 -1.70 -17.05 -9.92
CA SER A 123 -2.07 -15.78 -10.57
C SER A 123 -3.43 -15.91 -11.25
N ARG A 124 -4.23 -14.85 -11.19
CA ARG A 124 -5.52 -14.71 -11.89
C ARG A 124 -5.39 -13.91 -13.17
N THR A 125 -4.22 -13.31 -13.38
CA THR A 125 -3.91 -12.51 -14.56
C THR A 125 -2.73 -13.12 -15.30
N GLU A 126 -2.69 -12.92 -16.61
CA GLU A 126 -1.59 -13.30 -17.48
C GLU A 126 -1.00 -12.04 -18.12
N LEU A 127 0.31 -11.86 -18.03
CA LEU A 127 1.01 -10.78 -18.69
C LEU A 127 1.17 -11.13 -20.17
N LEU A 128 0.43 -10.45 -21.06
CA LEU A 128 0.44 -10.73 -22.50
C LEU A 128 1.57 -10.01 -23.20
N SER A 129 1.79 -8.71 -22.92
CA SER A 129 2.86 -7.91 -23.51
C SER A 129 3.27 -6.76 -22.61
N VAL A 130 4.48 -6.26 -22.81
CA VAL A 130 4.98 -5.01 -22.22
C VAL A 130 5.61 -4.18 -23.32
N GLU A 131 5.12 -2.97 -23.51
CA GLU A 131 5.62 -2.04 -24.52
C GLU A 131 5.97 -0.71 -23.85
N LEU A 132 6.95 -0.02 -24.44
CA LEU A 132 7.23 1.34 -24.02
C LEU A 132 6.04 2.25 -24.37
N PRO A 133 5.70 3.22 -23.51
CA PRO A 133 4.68 4.19 -23.87
C PRO A 133 5.10 4.96 -25.12
N PRO A 134 4.15 5.35 -25.98
CA PRO A 134 4.44 6.12 -27.17
C PRO A 134 5.14 7.44 -26.78
N SER A 135 6.11 7.85 -27.59
CA SER A 135 6.79 9.13 -27.40
C SER A 135 5.76 10.26 -27.46
N ARG A 136 5.77 11.11 -26.46
CA ARG A 136 4.93 12.32 -26.45
C ARG A 136 5.69 13.44 -27.12
N GLU A 137 5.03 14.15 -28.03
CA GLU A 137 5.54 15.39 -28.58
C GLU A 137 5.39 16.53 -27.56
N ALA A 138 6.22 17.57 -27.71
CA ALA A 138 6.10 18.76 -26.88
C ALA A 138 4.72 19.41 -27.07
N GLY A 139 4.15 19.93 -26.01
CA GLY A 139 2.89 20.68 -26.08
C GLY A 139 3.05 22.00 -26.84
N ILE A 140 1.94 22.61 -27.21
CA ILE A 140 1.87 23.90 -27.87
C ILE A 140 1.68 24.98 -26.78
N MET A 141 2.51 26.01 -26.81
CA MET A 141 2.29 27.20 -25.97
C MET A 141 1.17 28.05 -26.55
N VAL A 142 0.25 28.46 -25.68
CA VAL A 142 -0.87 29.34 -26.03
C VAL A 142 -0.75 30.64 -25.28
N GLU A 143 -1.24 31.75 -25.86
CA GLU A 143 -1.10 33.09 -25.27
C GLU A 143 -2.29 33.47 -24.41
N THR A 144 -3.46 32.91 -24.65
CA THR A 144 -4.70 33.25 -23.95
C THR A 144 -5.47 32.01 -23.47
N VAL A 145 -6.35 32.20 -22.46
CA VAL A 145 -7.23 31.15 -21.95
C VAL A 145 -8.23 30.72 -23.04
N ASP A 146 -8.73 31.68 -23.83
CA ASP A 146 -9.70 31.42 -24.90
C ASP A 146 -9.07 30.50 -26.00
N GLU A 147 -7.83 30.75 -26.36
CA GLU A 147 -7.07 29.90 -27.28
C GLU A 147 -6.87 28.48 -26.70
N LEU A 148 -6.56 28.37 -25.40
CA LEU A 148 -6.42 27.08 -24.72
C LEU A 148 -7.74 26.30 -24.80
N VAL A 149 -8.87 26.93 -24.45
CA VAL A 149 -10.19 26.31 -24.48
C VAL A 149 -10.55 25.88 -25.88
N ASP A 150 -10.30 26.72 -26.90
CA ASP A 150 -10.58 26.40 -28.30
C ASP A 150 -9.77 25.16 -28.74
N LYS A 151 -8.48 25.10 -28.44
CA LYS A 151 -7.62 23.96 -28.78
C LYS A 151 -8.03 22.69 -28.04
N LEU A 152 -8.37 22.76 -26.75
CA LEU A 152 -8.84 21.63 -25.97
C LEU A 152 -10.18 21.09 -26.48
N LYS A 153 -11.06 21.97 -26.95
CA LYS A 153 -12.38 21.63 -27.47
C LYS A 153 -12.35 21.12 -28.92
N ASN A 154 -11.70 21.85 -29.82
CA ASN A 154 -11.80 21.61 -31.24
C ASN A 154 -10.66 20.75 -31.82
N GLU A 155 -9.45 20.86 -31.28
CA GLU A 155 -8.28 20.07 -31.72
C GLU A 155 -8.12 18.79 -30.91
N ALA A 156 -7.93 18.92 -29.58
CA ALA A 156 -7.71 17.77 -28.69
C ALA A 156 -8.98 16.99 -28.35
N LYS A 157 -10.16 17.63 -28.45
CA LYS A 157 -11.48 17.04 -28.16
C LYS A 157 -11.60 16.37 -26.80
N VAL A 158 -10.95 16.97 -25.77
CA VAL A 158 -10.92 16.45 -24.39
C VAL A 158 -11.95 17.18 -23.49
N ILE A 159 -12.52 18.28 -23.95
CA ILE A 159 -13.63 19.00 -23.30
C ILE A 159 -14.78 19.21 -24.30
N GLN A 160 -16.02 19.26 -23.78
CA GLN A 160 -17.24 19.51 -24.54
C GLN A 160 -17.59 21.00 -24.65
#